data_b352a8ed2eac3dc3ff8bb9f511f15781
#
_entry.id   b352a8ed2eac3dc3ff8bb9f511f15781
#
_cell.length_a   1.000
_cell.length_b   1.000
_cell.length_c   1.000
_cell.angle_alpha   90.00
_cell.angle_beta   90.00
_cell.angle_gamma   90.00
#
_symmetry.space_group_name_H-M   'P 1'
#
loop_
_entity.id
_entity.type
_entity.pdbx_description
1 polymer ?
#
loop_
_entity_poly.entity_id
_entity_poly.type
_entity_poly.pdbx_seq_one_letter_code
_entity_poly.pdbx_strand_id
1 'polypeptide(L)'
;MYTLLILQVLCVAVSNAFLVSASGCMVPPPSSNFTNARYYGLWYEVGKIQTAGGGFFEKDCVCTTIGIQPKTGATNGDASAVNSCRKLSPTGDFLNATGALTGEVVPGHWKEGFFFLAPKADYTIIYLDENYAIEYDCTSAFFMTNYCVHLLSRKPTADAAAVTMLLDFANSLKLNTDHLNYQPTMQNGCW
;
A
#
# COMPACT_ATOMS: atom_id res chain seq x y z
N MET A 1 63.09 -6.23 13.87
CA MET A 1 62.15 -5.70 12.85
C MET A 1 60.85 -6.51 12.96
N TYR A 2 59.87 -5.99 13.67
CA TYR A 2 58.55 -6.63 13.79
C TYR A 2 57.58 -5.89 12.88
N THR A 3 57.12 -6.60 11.83
CA THR A 3 56.13 -6.07 10.89
C THR A 3 54.74 -6.28 11.48
N LEU A 4 54.14 -5.19 11.88
CA LEU A 4 52.76 -5.18 12.41
C LEU A 4 51.78 -5.30 11.21
N LEU A 5 51.10 -6.46 11.07
CA LEU A 5 49.97 -6.63 10.15
C LEU A 5 48.76 -5.98 10.81
N ILE A 6 48.32 -4.87 10.28
CA ILE A 6 47.04 -4.25 10.62
C ILE A 6 45.98 -4.93 9.77
N LEU A 7 45.19 -5.80 10.40
CA LEU A 7 43.99 -6.40 9.83
C LEU A 7 42.88 -5.36 9.83
N GLN A 8 42.65 -4.70 8.70
CA GLN A 8 41.47 -3.84 8.54
C GLN A 8 40.24 -4.71 8.36
N VAL A 9 39.42 -4.81 9.42
CA VAL A 9 38.07 -5.37 9.31
C VAL A 9 37.21 -4.34 8.59
N LEU A 10 36.94 -4.57 7.31
CA LEU A 10 35.93 -3.83 6.58
C LEU A 10 34.55 -4.24 7.14
N CYS A 11 33.98 -3.41 8.01
CA CYS A 11 32.56 -3.48 8.36
C CYS A 11 31.76 -3.03 7.13
N VAL A 12 31.28 -4.00 6.33
CA VAL A 12 30.29 -3.73 5.29
C VAL A 12 28.97 -3.50 6.02
N ALA A 13 28.64 -2.24 6.30
CA ALA A 13 27.31 -1.84 6.67
C ALA A 13 26.41 -2.09 5.46
N VAL A 14 25.64 -3.19 5.48
CA VAL A 14 24.54 -3.40 4.53
C VAL A 14 23.47 -2.38 4.87
N SER A 15 23.61 -1.18 4.30
CA SER A 15 22.51 -0.22 4.30
C SER A 15 21.42 -0.79 3.42
N ASN A 16 20.27 -1.13 4.01
CA ASN A 16 19.04 -1.36 3.28
C ASN A 16 18.58 -0.03 2.65
N ALA A 17 19.29 0.42 1.62
CA ALA A 17 18.85 1.52 0.81
C ALA A 17 17.74 1.00 -0.09
N PHE A 18 16.49 1.34 0.23
CA PHE A 18 15.38 1.08 -0.69
C PHE A 18 15.67 1.82 -2.00
N LEU A 19 15.48 1.10 -3.10
CA LEU A 19 15.59 1.69 -4.42
C LEU A 19 14.46 2.69 -4.58
N VAL A 20 14.82 3.94 -4.84
CA VAL A 20 13.88 4.94 -5.32
C VAL A 20 13.85 4.79 -6.84
N SER A 21 12.68 4.59 -7.41
CA SER A 21 12.55 4.52 -8.86
C SER A 21 12.92 5.86 -9.50
N ALA A 22 13.22 5.87 -10.80
CA ALA A 22 13.48 7.11 -11.55
C ALA A 22 12.27 8.09 -11.49
N SER A 23 11.09 7.61 -11.12
CA SER A 23 9.87 8.40 -10.92
C SER A 23 9.77 9.04 -9.52
N GLY A 24 10.69 8.75 -8.59
CA GLY A 24 10.61 9.23 -7.20
C GLY A 24 9.78 8.33 -6.27
N CYS A 25 9.10 7.31 -6.78
CA CYS A 25 8.40 6.33 -5.94
C CYS A 25 9.40 5.42 -5.22
N MET A 26 9.12 5.13 -3.95
CA MET A 26 9.81 4.05 -3.23
C MET A 26 9.42 2.70 -3.83
N VAL A 27 10.32 1.73 -3.75
CA VAL A 27 10.08 0.36 -4.22
C VAL A 27 10.29 -0.60 -3.04
N PRO A 28 9.34 -0.65 -2.10
CA PRO A 28 9.43 -1.56 -0.97
C PRO A 28 9.27 -3.01 -1.43
N PRO A 29 9.92 -3.97 -0.74
CA PRO A 29 9.69 -5.37 -1.02
C PRO A 29 8.25 -5.76 -0.64
N PRO A 30 7.59 -6.63 -1.42
CA PRO A 30 6.33 -7.23 -1.00
C PRO A 30 6.50 -8.06 0.27
N SER A 31 5.40 -8.28 0.99
CA SER A 31 5.36 -9.14 2.16
C SER A 31 5.92 -10.53 1.85
N SER A 32 6.87 -11.01 2.65
CA SER A 32 7.51 -12.32 2.45
C SER A 32 6.52 -13.50 2.56
N ASN A 33 5.38 -13.28 3.24
CA ASN A 33 4.32 -14.27 3.41
C ASN A 33 3.15 -14.07 2.42
N PHE A 34 3.37 -13.26 1.40
CA PHE A 34 2.31 -12.94 0.45
C PHE A 34 1.91 -14.17 -0.37
N THR A 35 0.61 -14.38 -0.47
CA THR A 35 -0.01 -15.22 -1.49
C THR A 35 -1.31 -14.56 -1.95
N ASN A 36 -1.61 -14.66 -3.24
CA ASN A 36 -2.85 -14.12 -3.81
C ASN A 36 -4.09 -14.62 -3.06
N ALA A 37 -4.13 -15.91 -2.72
CA ALA A 37 -5.27 -16.52 -2.01
C ALA A 37 -5.51 -15.89 -0.63
N ARG A 38 -4.46 -15.49 0.09
CA ARG A 38 -4.58 -14.81 1.39
C ARG A 38 -4.99 -13.36 1.25
N TYR A 39 -4.67 -12.73 0.13
CA TYR A 39 -5.00 -11.31 -0.10
C TYR A 39 -6.40 -11.13 -0.68
N TYR A 40 -6.93 -12.09 -1.44
CA TYR A 40 -8.28 -12.01 -2.00
C TYR A 40 -9.37 -11.83 -0.95
N GLY A 41 -10.47 -11.21 -1.37
CA GLY A 41 -11.64 -10.93 -0.54
C GLY A 41 -11.76 -9.46 -0.15
N LEU A 42 -12.57 -9.20 0.88
CA LEU A 42 -12.87 -7.87 1.33
C LEU A 42 -11.89 -7.41 2.41
N TRP A 43 -11.45 -6.15 2.27
CA TRP A 43 -10.68 -5.40 3.23
C TRP A 43 -11.38 -4.10 3.59
N TYR A 44 -11.26 -3.68 4.84
CA TYR A 44 -11.71 -2.39 5.34
C TYR A 44 -10.49 -1.51 5.56
N GLU A 45 -10.48 -0.31 4.98
CA GLU A 45 -9.43 0.67 5.28
C GLU A 45 -9.68 1.23 6.68
N VAL A 46 -8.74 1.04 7.59
CA VAL A 46 -8.82 1.59 8.95
C VAL A 46 -8.08 2.92 9.09
N GLY A 47 -7.31 3.27 8.10
CA GLY A 47 -6.68 4.57 7.96
C GLY A 47 -5.57 4.56 6.91
N LYS A 48 -5.01 5.73 6.68
CA LYS A 48 -4.00 5.93 5.63
C LYS A 48 -3.02 7.04 5.93
N ILE A 49 -1.91 7.03 5.22
CA ILE A 49 -0.97 8.15 5.06
C ILE A 49 -0.94 8.45 3.57
N GLN A 50 -1.32 9.66 3.15
CA GLN A 50 -1.58 9.95 1.75
C GLN A 50 -1.14 11.36 1.36
N THR A 51 -0.49 11.49 0.20
CA THR A 51 -0.26 12.79 -0.44
C THR A 51 -1.56 13.39 -0.98
N ALA A 52 -1.61 14.70 -1.15
CA ALA A 52 -2.81 15.40 -1.60
C ALA A 52 -3.33 14.93 -2.97
N GLY A 53 -2.44 14.44 -3.84
CA GLY A 53 -2.80 13.90 -5.17
C GLY A 53 -2.99 12.38 -5.19
N GLY A 54 -2.62 11.67 -4.12
CA GLY A 54 -2.62 10.22 -4.07
C GLY A 54 -4.02 9.60 -4.07
N GLY A 55 -5.01 10.32 -3.62
CA GLY A 55 -6.37 9.82 -3.53
C GLY A 55 -7.42 10.85 -3.92
N PHE A 56 -7.29 11.44 -5.11
CA PHE A 56 -8.29 12.41 -5.56
C PHE A 56 -9.74 11.87 -5.44
N PHE A 57 -9.93 10.56 -5.73
CA PHE A 57 -11.23 9.90 -5.57
C PHE A 57 -11.58 9.63 -4.11
N GLU A 58 -10.59 9.47 -3.23
CA GLU A 58 -10.75 9.09 -1.83
C GLU A 58 -10.84 10.29 -0.88
N LYS A 59 -10.68 11.50 -1.41
CA LYS A 59 -10.86 12.69 -0.60
C LYS A 59 -12.25 12.69 0.03
N ASP A 60 -12.30 12.89 1.35
CA ASP A 60 -13.53 12.89 2.16
C ASP A 60 -14.28 11.53 2.17
N CYS A 61 -13.61 10.43 1.82
CA CYS A 61 -14.17 9.09 1.91
C CYS A 61 -14.20 8.60 3.35
N VAL A 62 -15.33 8.02 3.72
CA VAL A 62 -15.57 7.19 4.91
C VAL A 62 -16.13 5.85 4.47
N CYS A 63 -16.21 4.86 5.34
CA CYS A 63 -16.70 3.53 4.97
C CYS A 63 -15.89 2.89 3.82
N THR A 64 -14.61 3.19 3.74
CA THR A 64 -13.78 2.72 2.63
C THR A 64 -13.53 1.23 2.73
N THR A 65 -13.78 0.53 1.63
CA THR A 65 -13.46 -0.90 1.47
C THR A 65 -12.73 -1.14 0.16
N ILE A 66 -11.91 -2.18 0.14
CA ILE A 66 -11.20 -2.67 -1.05
C ILE A 66 -11.54 -4.15 -1.22
N GLY A 67 -12.23 -4.49 -2.30
CA GLY A 67 -12.57 -5.86 -2.67
C GLY A 67 -11.59 -6.40 -3.69
N ILE A 68 -10.77 -7.37 -3.33
CA ILE A 68 -9.78 -7.97 -4.24
C ILE A 68 -10.30 -9.28 -4.80
N GLN A 69 -10.30 -9.40 -6.12
CA GLN A 69 -10.77 -10.59 -6.81
C GLN A 69 -9.79 -11.02 -7.91
N PRO A 70 -9.59 -12.33 -8.11
CA PRO A 70 -8.81 -12.80 -9.24
C PRO A 70 -9.46 -12.35 -10.56
N LYS A 71 -8.66 -11.92 -11.50
CA LYS A 71 -9.17 -11.61 -12.84
C LYS A 71 -9.56 -12.91 -13.55
N THR A 72 -10.79 -12.97 -14.05
CA THR A 72 -11.31 -14.17 -14.74
C THR A 72 -10.40 -14.57 -15.89
N GLY A 73 -9.94 -15.81 -15.89
CA GLY A 73 -9.08 -16.40 -16.92
C GLY A 73 -7.60 -15.98 -16.81
N ALA A 74 -7.20 -15.19 -15.83
CA ALA A 74 -5.79 -14.90 -15.61
C ALA A 74 -5.10 -16.08 -14.91
N THR A 75 -3.91 -16.42 -15.40
CA THR A 75 -3.03 -17.47 -14.81
C THR A 75 -1.77 -16.89 -14.19
N ASN A 76 -1.60 -15.56 -14.26
CA ASN A 76 -0.39 -14.83 -13.92
C ASN A 76 -0.55 -13.95 -12.66
N GLY A 77 -1.55 -14.24 -11.81
CA GLY A 77 -1.79 -13.46 -10.59
C GLY A 77 -2.51 -12.12 -10.80
N ASP A 78 -2.87 -11.76 -12.04
CA ASP A 78 -3.66 -10.54 -12.29
C ASP A 78 -4.98 -10.57 -11.53
N ALA A 79 -5.36 -9.43 -10.97
CA ALA A 79 -6.53 -9.27 -10.13
C ALA A 79 -7.29 -7.97 -10.45
N SER A 80 -8.40 -7.76 -9.80
CA SER A 80 -9.09 -6.47 -9.76
C SER A 80 -9.25 -6.01 -8.31
N ALA A 81 -9.10 -4.72 -8.08
CA ALA A 81 -9.37 -4.04 -6.82
C ALA A 81 -10.61 -3.17 -6.98
N VAL A 82 -11.67 -3.48 -6.24
CA VAL A 82 -12.89 -2.67 -6.21
C VAL A 82 -12.84 -1.78 -4.98
N ASN A 83 -12.47 -0.53 -5.20
CA ASN A 83 -12.43 0.49 -4.16
C ASN A 83 -13.82 1.11 -4.01
N SER A 84 -14.38 1.11 -2.81
CA SER A 84 -15.70 1.66 -2.52
C SER A 84 -15.66 2.52 -1.28
N CYS A 85 -16.41 3.62 -1.28
CA CYS A 85 -16.56 4.46 -0.09
C CYS A 85 -17.88 5.24 -0.10
N ARG A 86 -18.15 5.97 1.00
CA ARG A 86 -19.18 6.99 1.06
C ARG A 86 -18.56 8.36 1.30
N LYS A 87 -19.13 9.40 0.74
CA LYS A 87 -18.63 10.77 0.89
C LYS A 87 -19.12 11.40 2.17
N LEU A 88 -18.20 11.92 2.97
CA LEU A 88 -18.39 12.75 4.15
C LEU A 88 -19.07 12.06 5.34
N SER A 89 -19.98 11.12 5.10
CA SER A 89 -20.74 10.44 6.16
C SER A 89 -21.16 9.03 5.76
N PRO A 90 -21.52 8.15 6.72
CA PRO A 90 -22.01 6.79 6.44
C PRO A 90 -23.27 6.72 5.55
N THR A 91 -24.02 7.80 5.47
CA THR A 91 -25.22 7.94 4.63
C THR A 91 -24.98 8.79 3.39
N GLY A 92 -23.76 9.24 3.17
CA GLY A 92 -23.40 10.06 2.02
C GLY A 92 -23.37 9.28 0.70
N ASP A 93 -23.09 9.98 -0.38
CA ASP A 93 -23.04 9.41 -1.73
C ASP A 93 -22.08 8.23 -1.78
N PHE A 94 -22.56 7.12 -2.36
CA PHE A 94 -21.74 5.94 -2.57
C PHE A 94 -20.91 6.09 -3.84
N LEU A 95 -19.62 5.86 -3.71
CA LEU A 95 -18.68 5.82 -4.83
C LEU A 95 -18.03 4.46 -4.91
N ASN A 96 -17.75 4.02 -6.14
CA ASN A 96 -16.84 2.91 -6.38
C ASN A 96 -15.98 3.15 -7.61
N ALA A 97 -14.80 2.55 -7.61
CA ALA A 97 -13.89 2.50 -8.75
C ALA A 97 -13.22 1.13 -8.78
N THR A 98 -13.10 0.56 -9.98
CA THR A 98 -12.41 -0.72 -10.14
C THR A 98 -11.06 -0.49 -10.79
N GLY A 99 -10.00 -0.82 -10.08
CA GLY A 99 -8.64 -0.87 -10.57
C GLY A 99 -8.32 -2.26 -11.14
N ALA A 100 -7.61 -2.30 -12.25
CA ALA A 100 -7.04 -3.53 -12.78
C ALA A 100 -5.61 -3.69 -12.23
N LEU A 101 -5.37 -4.73 -11.45
CA LEU A 101 -4.04 -5.13 -10.97
C LEU A 101 -3.42 -6.05 -12.00
N THR A 102 -2.37 -5.60 -12.67
CA THR A 102 -1.77 -6.31 -13.81
C THR A 102 -0.25 -6.41 -13.70
N GLY A 103 0.32 -7.46 -14.30
CA GLY A 103 1.76 -7.62 -14.41
C GLY A 103 2.42 -8.03 -13.10
N GLU A 104 1.82 -8.94 -12.36
CA GLU A 104 2.43 -9.51 -11.16
C GLU A 104 3.69 -10.33 -11.54
N VAL A 105 4.85 -9.66 -11.56
CA VAL A 105 6.14 -10.32 -11.76
C VAL A 105 6.68 -10.91 -10.47
N VAL A 106 6.43 -10.18 -9.36
CA VAL A 106 6.75 -10.62 -8.01
C VAL A 106 5.43 -10.71 -7.23
N PRO A 107 5.14 -11.83 -6.54
CA PRO A 107 3.91 -11.97 -5.78
C PRO A 107 3.69 -10.79 -4.84
N GLY A 108 2.50 -10.17 -4.92
CA GLY A 108 2.15 -8.99 -4.13
C GLY A 108 2.60 -7.64 -4.71
N HIS A 109 3.08 -7.62 -5.95
CA HIS A 109 3.43 -6.38 -6.63
C HIS A 109 2.82 -6.33 -8.03
N TRP A 110 2.01 -5.31 -8.30
CA TRP A 110 1.31 -5.07 -9.57
C TRP A 110 1.47 -3.63 -10.05
N LYS A 111 0.96 -3.40 -11.24
CA LYS A 111 0.60 -2.07 -11.74
C LYS A 111 -0.93 -1.94 -11.67
N GLU A 112 -1.42 -0.98 -10.91
CA GLU A 112 -2.84 -0.66 -10.83
C GLU A 112 -3.20 0.40 -11.87
N GLY A 113 -4.28 0.17 -12.60
CA GLY A 113 -4.83 1.12 -13.56
C GLY A 113 -6.35 1.14 -13.54
N PHE A 114 -6.93 2.34 -13.51
CA PHE A 114 -8.39 2.54 -13.47
C PHE A 114 -8.99 2.73 -14.85
N PHE A 115 -8.28 3.34 -15.78
CA PHE A 115 -8.72 3.54 -17.17
C PHE A 115 -7.52 3.64 -18.12
N PHE A 116 -7.78 3.40 -19.39
CA PHE A 116 -6.76 3.20 -20.43
C PHE A 116 -5.70 4.31 -20.55
N LEU A 117 -6.07 5.57 -20.32
CA LEU A 117 -5.16 6.72 -20.48
C LEU A 117 -4.56 7.22 -19.15
N ALA A 118 -4.95 6.65 -18.00
CA ALA A 118 -4.39 7.06 -16.73
C ALA A 118 -2.99 6.46 -16.53
N PRO A 119 -2.07 7.19 -15.91
CA PRO A 119 -0.84 6.59 -15.40
C PRO A 119 -1.19 5.45 -14.45
N LYS A 120 -0.48 4.33 -14.61
CA LYS A 120 -0.62 3.21 -13.66
C LYS A 120 0.23 3.49 -12.42
N ALA A 121 -0.34 3.19 -11.26
CA ALA A 121 0.39 3.21 -10.00
C ALA A 121 1.15 1.90 -9.77
N ASP A 122 2.30 1.97 -9.11
CA ASP A 122 2.90 0.82 -8.46
C ASP A 122 2.04 0.45 -7.25
N TYR A 123 1.65 -0.80 -7.14
CA TYR A 123 0.77 -1.31 -6.11
C TYR A 123 1.46 -2.49 -5.42
N THR A 124 1.80 -2.34 -4.15
CA THR A 124 2.59 -3.34 -3.42
C THR A 124 1.97 -3.64 -2.07
N ILE A 125 1.76 -4.92 -1.78
CA ILE A 125 1.35 -5.38 -0.45
C ILE A 125 2.62 -5.65 0.36
N ILE A 126 2.96 -4.70 1.22
CA ILE A 126 4.21 -4.72 2.00
C ILE A 126 4.11 -5.50 3.30
N TYR A 127 2.89 -5.67 3.81
CA TYR A 127 2.57 -6.47 4.99
C TYR A 127 1.30 -7.27 4.74
N LEU A 128 1.27 -8.52 5.17
CA LEU A 128 0.08 -9.37 5.09
C LEU A 128 0.09 -10.42 6.19
N ASP A 129 -0.95 -10.42 7.02
CA ASP A 129 -1.28 -11.54 7.91
C ASP A 129 -2.74 -11.99 7.72
N GLU A 130 -3.30 -12.73 8.67
CA GLU A 130 -4.68 -13.23 8.58
C GLU A 130 -5.73 -12.13 8.75
N ASN A 131 -5.40 -11.04 9.46
CA ASN A 131 -6.32 -10.00 9.86
C ASN A 131 -6.03 -8.64 9.23
N TYR A 132 -4.75 -8.38 8.87
CA TYR A 132 -4.29 -7.07 8.45
C TYR A 132 -3.43 -7.14 7.21
N ALA A 133 -3.45 -6.05 6.45
CA ALA A 133 -2.53 -5.80 5.35
C ALA A 133 -2.10 -4.33 5.33
N ILE A 134 -0.94 -4.06 4.77
CA ILE A 134 -0.53 -2.71 4.37
C ILE A 134 -0.32 -2.73 2.87
N GLU A 135 -1.06 -1.88 2.21
CA GLU A 135 -0.92 -1.58 0.79
C GLU A 135 -0.14 -0.28 0.63
N TYR A 136 0.82 -0.29 -0.24
CA TYR A 136 1.53 0.89 -0.69
C TYR A 136 1.30 1.07 -2.18
N ASP A 137 0.69 2.16 -2.56
CA ASP A 137 0.60 2.56 -3.94
C ASP A 137 1.37 3.86 -4.20
N CYS A 138 1.93 3.97 -5.39
CA CYS A 138 2.67 5.16 -5.78
C CYS A 138 2.65 5.36 -7.29
N THR A 139 2.45 6.61 -7.68
CA THR A 139 2.56 7.04 -9.08
C THR A 139 3.32 8.35 -9.17
N SER A 140 4.01 8.55 -10.26
CA SER A 140 4.66 9.82 -10.56
C SER A 140 4.21 10.31 -11.92
N ALA A 141 3.67 11.51 -11.94
CA ALA A 141 3.23 12.19 -13.15
C ALA A 141 3.50 13.69 -13.04
N PHE A 142 3.89 14.32 -14.15
CA PHE A 142 4.10 15.78 -14.22
C PHE A 142 5.02 16.33 -13.12
N PHE A 143 6.12 15.62 -12.81
CA PHE A 143 7.12 15.98 -11.78
C PHE A 143 6.60 15.89 -10.33
N MET A 144 5.44 15.33 -10.10
CA MET A 144 4.89 15.09 -8.79
C MET A 144 4.87 13.58 -8.50
N THR A 145 5.30 13.22 -7.31
CA THR A 145 5.15 11.86 -6.77
C THR A 145 3.95 11.84 -5.83
N ASN A 146 3.01 10.96 -6.11
CA ASN A 146 1.85 10.74 -5.27
C ASN A 146 1.88 9.33 -4.74
N TYR A 147 1.71 9.18 -3.43
CA TYR A 147 1.66 7.87 -2.79
C TYR A 147 0.57 7.80 -1.73
N CYS A 148 0.15 6.59 -1.45
CA CYS A 148 -0.67 6.25 -0.32
C CYS A 148 -0.14 4.99 0.38
N VAL A 149 -0.24 4.98 1.71
CA VAL A 149 -0.04 3.81 2.57
C VAL A 149 -1.38 3.52 3.22
N HIS A 150 -2.09 2.52 2.74
CA HIS A 150 -3.38 2.08 3.27
C HIS A 150 -3.18 1.02 4.35
N LEU A 151 -3.75 1.25 5.53
CA LEU A 151 -3.83 0.26 6.59
C LEU A 151 -5.17 -0.46 6.45
N LEU A 152 -5.11 -1.76 6.21
CA LEU A 152 -6.27 -2.59 5.89
C LEU A 152 -6.53 -3.62 6.98
N SER A 153 -7.80 -3.90 7.24
CA SER A 153 -8.26 -4.92 8.19
C SER A 153 -9.32 -5.81 7.57
N ARG A 154 -9.39 -7.07 8.00
CA ARG A 154 -10.50 -7.97 7.66
C ARG A 154 -11.82 -7.62 8.38
N LYS A 155 -11.75 -6.73 9.36
CA LYS A 155 -12.92 -6.24 10.11
C LYS A 155 -13.03 -4.73 9.96
N PRO A 156 -14.25 -4.16 10.08
CA PRO A 156 -14.44 -2.71 10.02
C PRO A 156 -13.69 -1.93 11.11
N THR A 157 -13.24 -2.63 12.15
CA THR A 157 -12.51 -2.03 13.27
C THR A 157 -11.16 -2.71 13.46
N ALA A 158 -10.14 -1.93 13.78
CA ALA A 158 -8.87 -2.42 14.29
C ALA A 158 -8.64 -1.85 15.69
N ASP A 159 -8.01 -2.62 16.56
CA ASP A 159 -7.60 -2.10 17.86
C ASP A 159 -6.40 -1.14 17.72
N ALA A 160 -6.22 -0.28 18.72
CA ALA A 160 -5.16 0.73 18.69
C ALA A 160 -3.75 0.12 18.65
N ALA A 161 -3.54 -1.05 19.25
CA ALA A 161 -2.25 -1.73 19.23
C ALA A 161 -1.93 -2.26 17.82
N ALA A 162 -2.93 -2.81 17.11
CA ALA A 162 -2.76 -3.23 15.73
C ALA A 162 -2.44 -2.04 14.82
N VAL A 163 -3.16 -0.93 14.94
CA VAL A 163 -2.88 0.29 14.15
C VAL A 163 -1.45 0.79 14.43
N THR A 164 -1.03 0.82 15.69
CA THR A 164 0.34 1.22 16.05
C THR A 164 1.37 0.30 15.41
N MET A 165 1.19 -1.00 15.50
CA MET A 165 2.09 -2.00 14.88
C MET A 165 2.21 -1.80 13.36
N LEU A 166 1.09 -1.58 12.67
CA LEU A 166 1.07 -1.36 11.23
C LEU A 166 1.80 -0.04 10.85
N LEU A 167 1.58 1.02 11.62
CA LEU A 167 2.26 2.31 11.42
C LEU A 167 3.76 2.20 11.66
N ASP A 168 4.17 1.51 12.73
CA ASP A 168 5.59 1.29 13.03
C ASP A 168 6.27 0.49 11.92
N PHE A 169 5.58 -0.52 11.39
CA PHE A 169 6.08 -1.28 10.25
C PHE A 169 6.26 -0.39 9.02
N ALA A 170 5.24 0.38 8.62
CA ALA A 170 5.32 1.29 7.48
C ALA A 170 6.42 2.34 7.66
N ASN A 171 6.58 2.89 8.87
CA ASN A 171 7.63 3.84 9.20
C ASN A 171 9.02 3.21 9.12
N SER A 172 9.18 1.94 9.49
CA SER A 172 10.46 1.23 9.38
C SER A 172 10.95 1.14 7.94
N LEU A 173 10.03 1.12 6.97
CA LEU A 173 10.30 1.13 5.54
C LEU A 173 10.49 2.55 4.97
N LYS A 174 10.36 3.59 5.80
CA LYS A 174 10.53 5.02 5.41
C LYS A 174 9.66 5.45 4.22
N LEU A 175 8.47 4.90 4.10
CA LEU A 175 7.58 5.18 2.96
C LEU A 175 6.93 6.57 3.03
N ASN A 176 6.77 7.11 4.23
CA ASN A 176 6.24 8.44 4.46
C ASN A 176 7.34 9.50 4.30
N THR A 177 7.75 9.76 3.07
CA THR A 177 8.86 10.66 2.75
C THR A 177 8.56 12.13 3.06
N ASP A 178 7.29 12.50 3.03
CA ASP A 178 6.82 13.89 3.26
C ASP A 178 6.39 14.14 4.72
N HIS A 179 6.60 13.16 5.61
CA HIS A 179 6.24 13.25 7.03
C HIS A 179 4.76 13.62 7.27
N LEU A 180 3.88 13.05 6.46
CA LEU A 180 2.44 13.29 6.54
C LEU A 180 1.83 12.62 7.77
N ASN A 181 0.76 13.20 8.27
CA ASN A 181 0.03 12.63 9.40
C ASN A 181 -0.83 11.43 8.96
N TYR A 182 -0.88 10.42 9.83
CA TYR A 182 -1.87 9.34 9.71
C TYR A 182 -3.28 9.89 9.81
N GLN A 183 -4.15 9.44 8.93
CA GLN A 183 -5.56 9.80 8.85
C GLN A 183 -6.40 8.55 9.10
N PRO A 184 -7.09 8.44 10.25
CA PRO A 184 -8.00 7.32 10.48
C PRO A 184 -9.20 7.41 9.55
N THR A 185 -9.62 6.27 8.99
CA THR A 185 -10.81 6.17 8.15
C THR A 185 -12.00 5.79 9.03
N MET A 186 -13.06 6.59 8.97
CA MET A 186 -14.30 6.29 9.71
C MET A 186 -14.96 5.05 9.14
N GLN A 187 -15.18 4.05 10.02
CA GLN A 187 -15.92 2.82 9.71
C GLN A 187 -17.17 2.66 10.60
N ASN A 188 -17.30 3.50 11.62
CA ASN A 188 -18.44 3.43 12.55
C ASN A 188 -19.74 3.90 11.87
N GLY A 189 -20.81 3.13 12.00
CA GLY A 189 -22.11 3.42 11.40
C GLY A 189 -22.22 3.11 9.90
N CYS A 190 -21.22 2.44 9.33
CA CYS A 190 -21.18 2.09 7.91
C CYS A 190 -21.84 0.75 7.60
N TRP A 191 -21.84 -0.15 8.58
CA TRP A 191 -22.19 -1.60 8.44
C TRP A 191 -23.23 -2.02 9.44
#